data_3e93a20f8515e5fc8f8e54c1f96cce51
#
_entry.id   3e93a20f8515e5fc8f8e54c1f96cce51
#
_cell.length_a   1.000
_cell.length_b   1.000
_cell.length_c   1.000
_cell.angle_alpha   90.00
_cell.angle_beta   90.00
_cell.angle_gamma   90.00
#
_symmetry.space_group_name_H-M   'P 1'
#
loop_
_entity.id
_entity.type
_entity.pdbx_description
1 polymer ?
#
loop_
_entity_poly.entity_id
_entity_poly.type
_entity_poly.pdbx_seq_one_letter_code
_entity_poly.pdbx_strand_id
1 'polypeptide(L)'
;MIPFKDSRTSGPVPRVTLALIVVCLLTLGWQLTLSGSASSSPELAAEHVSKRDQAAIELGAIPFRLTHPGSECGIGSEGIVCGEDGLVEAGGTVGTKIPDDLDQAPWWVTPLTATFLHADLLHVAITMLFLWIFGGAVERLIGGRRFLVLYLLAAYTAAYAQSFLDPAATGPVIGAAGAVSGALGAYVVLRPLGRVVTLSLVPFLAGLLLVPALLLVVAWFGLQLIPGASNLASTDIASGGTAYLAHVGGFAFGVAAGCLLIRRGRLRSGTPAAPGAVPAG
;
A
#
# COMPACT_ATOMS: atom_id res chain seq x y z
N MET A 1 20.78 2.59 -5.58
CA MET A 1 20.39 1.64 -6.65
C MET A 1 18.94 1.86 -6.99
N ILE A 2 18.62 2.16 -8.26
CA ILE A 2 17.25 2.45 -8.71
C ILE A 2 16.79 1.31 -9.63
N PRO A 3 15.80 0.48 -9.24
CA PRO A 3 15.26 -0.57 -10.09
C PRO A 3 14.39 0.03 -11.21
N PHE A 4 14.43 -0.55 -12.43
CA PHE A 4 13.65 -0.03 -13.56
C PHE A 4 12.65 -1.03 -14.13
N LYS A 5 13.07 -2.28 -14.31
CA LYS A 5 12.32 -3.25 -15.10
C LYS A 5 12.71 -4.67 -14.74
N ASP A 6 11.73 -5.57 -14.69
CA ASP A 6 12.00 -7.02 -14.69
C ASP A 6 12.70 -7.41 -16.00
N SER A 7 13.79 -8.15 -15.90
CA SER A 7 14.67 -8.50 -17.04
C SER A 7 14.02 -9.42 -18.08
N ARG A 8 12.94 -10.12 -17.72
CA ARG A 8 12.26 -11.11 -18.58
C ARG A 8 10.84 -10.71 -18.96
N THR A 9 10.40 -9.49 -18.70
CA THR A 9 9.08 -9.04 -19.11
C THR A 9 9.11 -8.49 -20.52
N SER A 10 8.88 -9.38 -21.48
CA SER A 10 8.39 -9.04 -22.82
C SER A 10 6.87 -9.19 -22.85
N GLY A 11 6.16 -8.35 -23.56
CA GLY A 11 4.70 -8.43 -23.69
C GLY A 11 4.03 -7.06 -23.72
N PRO A 12 2.69 -7.03 -23.84
CA PRO A 12 1.93 -5.79 -23.92
C PRO A 12 2.09 -4.93 -22.65
N VAL A 13 1.81 -3.66 -22.79
CA VAL A 13 1.81 -2.70 -21.67
C VAL A 13 0.83 -3.20 -20.60
N PRO A 14 1.22 -3.24 -19.30
CA PRO A 14 0.33 -3.67 -18.22
C PRO A 14 -0.67 -2.55 -17.93
N ARG A 15 -1.85 -2.64 -18.56
CA ARG A 15 -2.85 -1.57 -18.56
C ARG A 15 -3.48 -1.34 -17.19
N VAL A 16 -3.71 -2.41 -16.43
CA VAL A 16 -4.29 -2.32 -15.08
C VAL A 16 -3.28 -1.69 -14.12
N THR A 17 -2.03 -2.14 -14.15
CA THR A 17 -0.95 -1.53 -13.38
C THR A 17 -0.83 -0.03 -13.67
N LEU A 18 -0.84 0.33 -14.96
CA LEU A 18 -0.77 1.73 -15.37
C LEU A 18 -1.98 2.53 -14.88
N ALA A 19 -3.19 1.97 -15.00
CA ALA A 19 -4.40 2.61 -14.51
C ALA A 19 -4.36 2.85 -13.00
N LEU A 20 -3.91 1.86 -12.21
CA LEU A 20 -3.75 2.00 -10.77
C LEU A 20 -2.74 3.10 -10.40
N ILE A 21 -1.60 3.16 -11.10
CA ILE A 21 -0.61 4.23 -10.91
C ILE A 21 -1.23 5.59 -11.22
N VAL A 22 -1.93 5.72 -12.34
CA VAL A 22 -2.58 6.98 -12.72
C VAL A 22 -3.60 7.42 -11.67
N VAL A 23 -4.43 6.50 -11.17
CA VAL A 23 -5.41 6.82 -10.12
C VAL A 23 -4.69 7.29 -8.84
N CYS A 24 -3.64 6.60 -8.39
CA CYS A 24 -2.86 7.04 -7.22
C CYS A 24 -2.27 8.44 -7.41
N LEU A 25 -1.72 8.74 -8.59
CA LEU A 25 -1.15 10.06 -8.88
C LEU A 25 -2.22 11.16 -8.97
N LEU A 26 -3.38 10.87 -9.55
CA LEU A 26 -4.51 11.81 -9.59
C LEU A 26 -5.06 12.08 -8.18
N THR A 27 -5.21 11.04 -7.35
CA THR A 27 -5.63 11.18 -5.95
C THR A 27 -4.61 11.98 -5.15
N LEU A 28 -3.31 11.74 -5.33
CA LEU A 28 -2.28 12.56 -4.72
C LEU A 28 -2.35 14.02 -5.17
N GLY A 29 -2.54 14.26 -6.48
CA GLY A 29 -2.74 15.61 -7.01
C GLY A 29 -3.93 16.31 -6.36
N TRP A 30 -5.06 15.60 -6.20
CA TRP A 30 -6.21 16.10 -5.45
C TRP A 30 -5.85 16.39 -3.97
N GLN A 31 -5.20 15.44 -3.25
CA GLN A 31 -4.77 15.65 -1.86
C GLN A 31 -3.87 16.90 -1.69
N LEU A 32 -3.00 17.18 -2.67
CA LEU A 32 -2.16 18.37 -2.66
C LEU A 32 -2.96 19.68 -2.83
N THR A 33 -4.11 19.65 -3.49
CA THR A 33 -5.00 20.82 -3.57
C THR A 33 -5.74 21.09 -2.26
N LEU A 34 -5.91 20.07 -1.41
CA LEU A 34 -6.53 20.21 -0.09
C LEU A 34 -5.60 20.84 0.96
N SER A 35 -4.32 20.94 0.67
CA SER A 35 -3.31 21.54 1.54
C SER A 35 -3.43 23.07 1.53
N GLY A 36 -4.57 23.60 1.97
CA GLY A 36 -4.74 25.04 2.27
C GLY A 36 -4.19 25.32 3.65
N SER A 37 -3.27 26.28 3.71
CA SER A 37 -2.61 26.89 4.85
C SER A 37 -3.12 26.48 6.24
N ALA A 38 -2.30 25.70 6.97
CA ALA A 38 -2.37 25.67 8.42
C ALA A 38 -2.28 27.10 8.93
N SER A 39 -3.30 27.55 9.63
CA SER A 39 -3.29 28.86 10.32
C SER A 39 -2.19 28.81 11.37
N SER A 40 -1.27 29.75 11.32
CA SER A 40 -0.08 29.85 12.18
C SER A 40 -0.35 30.34 13.61
N SER A 41 -1.54 30.13 14.13
CA SER A 41 -1.91 30.55 15.50
C SER A 41 -1.91 29.36 16.45
N PRO A 42 -1.07 29.35 17.51
CA PRO A 42 -0.98 28.23 18.45
C PRO A 42 -2.27 27.95 19.23
N GLU A 43 -3.14 28.94 19.41
CA GLU A 43 -4.41 28.81 20.14
C GLU A 43 -5.53 28.12 19.33
N LEU A 44 -5.35 27.95 18.02
CA LEU A 44 -6.32 27.34 17.10
C LEU A 44 -5.89 25.94 16.62
N ALA A 45 -4.82 25.39 17.17
CA ALA A 45 -4.31 24.07 16.74
C ALA A 45 -5.31 22.92 16.98
N ALA A 46 -6.23 23.05 17.93
CA ALA A 46 -7.31 22.10 18.15
C ALA A 46 -8.52 22.31 17.19
N GLU A 47 -8.59 23.46 16.53
CA GLU A 47 -9.72 23.87 15.67
C GLU A 47 -9.41 23.78 14.16
N HIS A 48 -8.16 23.49 13.78
CA HIS A 48 -7.75 23.52 12.37
C HIS A 48 -7.06 22.20 11.94
N VAL A 49 -7.84 21.15 11.86
CA VAL A 49 -7.43 19.96 11.13
C VAL A 49 -7.35 20.30 9.64
N SER A 50 -6.25 19.95 9.00
CA SER A 50 -6.12 20.21 7.57
C SER A 50 -7.18 19.42 6.78
N LYS A 51 -7.69 19.96 5.70
CA LYS A 51 -8.63 19.23 4.81
C LYS A 51 -8.07 17.90 4.31
N ARG A 52 -6.75 17.80 4.25
CA ARG A 52 -6.06 16.57 3.87
C ARG A 52 -6.20 15.50 4.95
N ASP A 53 -6.15 15.90 6.22
CA ASP A 53 -6.32 15.01 7.36
C ASP A 53 -7.76 14.56 7.50
N GLN A 54 -8.71 15.47 7.27
CA GLN A 54 -10.13 15.16 7.17
C GLN A 54 -10.36 14.08 6.10
N ALA A 55 -9.81 14.26 4.89
CA ALA A 55 -9.91 13.26 3.83
C ALA A 55 -9.27 11.91 4.21
N ALA A 56 -8.21 11.91 5.02
CA ALA A 56 -7.60 10.68 5.52
C ALA A 56 -8.49 9.98 6.56
N ILE A 57 -9.25 10.71 7.38
CA ILE A 57 -10.22 10.14 8.33
C ILE A 57 -11.46 9.63 7.59
N GLU A 58 -11.97 10.37 6.62
CA GLU A 58 -13.16 10.02 5.85
C GLU A 58 -12.96 8.77 4.98
N LEU A 59 -11.82 8.70 4.29
CA LEU A 59 -11.54 7.70 3.25
C LEU A 59 -10.48 6.67 3.65
N GLY A 60 -9.76 6.88 4.74
CA GLY A 60 -8.71 5.99 5.24
C GLY A 60 -9.26 4.77 5.97
N ALA A 61 -8.48 3.69 5.98
CA ALA A 61 -8.82 2.48 6.72
C ALA A 61 -8.41 2.65 8.19
N ILE A 62 -9.37 2.96 9.06
CA ILE A 62 -9.12 3.09 10.50
C ILE A 62 -9.31 1.71 11.15
N PRO A 63 -8.27 1.13 11.80
CA PRO A 63 -8.35 -0.20 12.40
C PRO A 63 -9.51 -0.37 13.36
N PHE A 64 -9.76 0.62 14.22
CA PHE A 64 -10.91 0.60 15.14
C PHE A 64 -12.23 0.41 14.38
N ARG A 65 -12.49 1.16 13.31
CA ARG A 65 -13.74 1.05 12.53
C ARG A 65 -13.87 -0.28 11.80
N LEU A 66 -12.77 -0.89 11.40
CA LEU A 66 -12.77 -2.19 10.72
C LEU A 66 -13.07 -3.35 11.69
N THR A 67 -12.76 -3.19 12.97
CA THR A 67 -13.03 -4.17 14.04
C THR A 67 -14.31 -3.90 14.80
N HIS A 68 -14.84 -2.66 14.76
CA HIS A 68 -16.10 -2.24 15.38
C HIS A 68 -17.03 -1.63 14.32
N PRO A 69 -17.73 -2.49 13.54
CA PRO A 69 -18.61 -2.03 12.47
C PRO A 69 -19.72 -1.13 13.00
N GLY A 70 -19.89 0.04 12.38
CA GLY A 70 -20.89 1.03 12.80
C GLY A 70 -20.34 2.15 13.67
N SER A 71 -19.09 2.04 14.15
CA SER A 71 -18.45 3.12 14.87
C SER A 71 -18.01 4.25 13.91
N GLU A 72 -18.01 5.46 14.45
CA GLU A 72 -17.51 6.67 13.78
C GLU A 72 -16.23 7.16 14.45
N CYS A 73 -15.40 7.90 13.71
CA CYS A 73 -14.19 8.51 14.23
C CYS A 73 -14.22 10.01 13.96
N GLY A 74 -13.75 10.78 14.92
CA GLY A 74 -13.66 12.25 14.83
C GLY A 74 -12.35 12.74 15.39
N ILE A 75 -12.22 14.06 15.47
CA ILE A 75 -11.05 14.73 15.95
C ILE A 75 -11.33 15.23 17.36
N GLY A 76 -10.58 14.69 18.33
CA GLY A 76 -10.59 15.14 19.71
C GLY A 76 -9.43 16.10 19.98
N SER A 77 -9.35 16.60 21.23
CA SER A 77 -8.28 17.52 21.68
C SER A 77 -6.87 16.93 21.61
N GLU A 78 -6.73 15.63 21.68
CA GLU A 78 -5.44 14.92 21.71
C GLU A 78 -5.22 14.01 20.48
N GLY A 79 -6.09 14.06 19.47
CA GLY A 79 -5.98 13.23 18.25
C GLY A 79 -7.30 12.65 17.76
N ILE A 80 -7.22 11.58 16.98
CA ILE A 80 -8.40 10.91 16.45
C ILE A 80 -9.01 10.03 17.54
N VAL A 81 -10.31 10.21 17.77
CA VAL A 81 -11.14 9.45 18.71
C VAL A 81 -12.24 8.70 17.96
N CYS A 82 -12.53 7.48 18.37
CA CYS A 82 -13.51 6.64 17.70
C CYS A 82 -14.50 6.04 18.72
N GLY A 83 -15.76 5.80 18.33
CA GLY A 83 -16.75 5.16 19.19
C GLY A 83 -18.09 4.89 18.53
N GLU A 84 -18.97 4.25 19.28
CA GLU A 84 -20.37 4.08 18.93
C GLU A 84 -21.15 5.32 19.40
N ASP A 85 -22.17 5.73 18.65
CA ASP A 85 -23.03 6.90 18.95
C ASP A 85 -22.32 8.28 19.03
N GLY A 86 -21.18 8.46 18.38
CA GLY A 86 -20.49 9.75 18.29
C GLY A 86 -19.87 10.27 19.59
N LEU A 87 -19.83 9.46 20.65
CA LEU A 87 -19.19 9.76 21.91
C LEU A 87 -18.09 8.76 22.20
N VAL A 88 -16.86 9.21 22.32
CA VAL A 88 -15.73 8.34 22.60
C VAL A 88 -15.04 8.72 23.86
N GLU A 89 -14.96 7.78 24.78
CA GLU A 89 -14.05 7.82 25.91
C GLU A 89 -12.73 7.18 25.53
N ALA A 90 -11.76 7.97 25.08
CA ALA A 90 -10.37 7.57 25.11
C ALA A 90 -9.74 8.22 26.36
N GLY A 91 -9.50 7.41 27.39
CA GLY A 91 -8.78 7.86 28.59
C GLY A 91 -9.51 8.90 29.46
N GLY A 92 -10.85 8.96 29.45
CA GLY A 92 -11.63 9.86 30.31
C GLY A 92 -11.83 11.27 29.77
N THR A 93 -11.39 11.57 28.59
CA THR A 93 -11.74 12.81 27.88
C THR A 93 -12.94 12.54 26.99
N VAL A 94 -14.05 13.27 27.25
CA VAL A 94 -15.22 13.28 26.34
C VAL A 94 -14.77 13.96 25.06
N GLY A 95 -14.60 13.16 24.00
CA GLY A 95 -14.28 13.70 22.67
C GLY A 95 -15.38 14.66 22.25
N THR A 96 -15.01 15.82 21.72
CA THR A 96 -15.96 16.70 21.07
C THR A 96 -16.60 15.94 19.93
N LYS A 97 -17.94 16.04 19.82
CA LYS A 97 -18.72 15.49 18.73
C LYS A 97 -17.98 15.70 17.40
N ILE A 98 -17.89 14.65 16.60
CA ILE A 98 -17.42 14.74 15.21
C ILE A 98 -18.08 15.97 14.60
N PRO A 99 -17.35 16.88 13.96
CA PRO A 99 -17.99 17.93 13.18
C PRO A 99 -19.05 17.29 12.29
N ASP A 100 -20.27 17.83 12.31
CA ASP A 100 -21.43 17.27 11.57
C ASP A 100 -21.19 17.24 10.04
N ASP A 101 -20.04 17.74 9.56
CA ASP A 101 -19.60 17.84 8.18
C ASP A 101 -18.58 16.74 7.74
N LEU A 102 -18.15 15.83 8.63
CA LEU A 102 -17.34 14.69 8.22
C LEU A 102 -18.21 13.56 7.66
N ASP A 103 -18.16 13.38 6.34
CA ASP A 103 -18.86 12.31 5.64
C ASP A 103 -17.95 11.09 5.48
N GLN A 104 -17.93 10.24 6.50
CA GLN A 104 -17.08 9.05 6.51
C GLN A 104 -17.60 7.98 5.56
N ALA A 105 -16.73 7.52 4.65
CA ALA A 105 -17.03 6.38 3.81
C ALA A 105 -17.40 5.16 4.65
N PRO A 106 -18.31 4.28 4.16
CA PRO A 106 -18.65 3.04 4.85
C PRO A 106 -17.39 2.24 5.20
N TRP A 107 -17.31 1.74 6.44
CA TRP A 107 -16.12 1.05 6.95
C TRP A 107 -15.59 -0.06 6.02
N TRP A 108 -16.49 -0.78 5.34
CA TRP A 108 -16.14 -1.85 4.41
C TRP A 108 -15.58 -1.34 3.07
N VAL A 109 -15.76 -0.08 2.71
CA VAL A 109 -15.16 0.55 1.51
C VAL A 109 -13.77 1.09 1.81
N THR A 110 -13.52 1.50 3.06
CA THR A 110 -12.27 2.20 3.43
C THR A 110 -10.98 1.45 3.12
N PRO A 111 -10.88 0.09 3.14
CA PRO A 111 -9.68 -0.60 2.66
C PRO A 111 -9.35 -0.32 1.20
N LEU A 112 -10.37 -0.06 0.36
CA LEU A 112 -10.15 0.28 -1.05
C LEU A 112 -9.77 1.75 -1.22
N THR A 113 -10.54 2.67 -0.63
CA THR A 113 -10.28 4.10 -0.77
C THR A 113 -8.93 4.49 -0.19
N ALA A 114 -8.58 3.95 0.98
CA ALA A 114 -7.30 4.11 1.64
C ALA A 114 -6.10 3.74 0.75
N THR A 115 -6.26 2.73 -0.10
CA THR A 115 -5.21 2.27 -1.01
C THR A 115 -4.77 3.34 -2.01
N PHE A 116 -5.63 4.31 -2.31
CA PHE A 116 -5.32 5.39 -3.26
C PHE A 116 -4.85 6.68 -2.58
N LEU A 117 -5.05 6.83 -1.27
CA LEU A 117 -4.53 7.95 -0.50
C LEU A 117 -3.05 7.75 -0.17
N HIS A 118 -2.30 8.84 -0.09
CA HIS A 118 -0.87 8.75 0.22
C HIS A 118 -0.43 9.90 1.14
N ALA A 119 0.48 9.57 2.06
CA ALA A 119 0.98 10.52 3.04
C ALA A 119 1.93 11.55 2.44
N ASP A 120 2.87 11.11 1.58
CA ASP A 120 3.92 11.94 1.03
C ASP A 120 4.38 11.50 -0.37
N LEU A 121 5.13 12.39 -1.04
CA LEU A 121 5.62 12.18 -2.40
C LEU A 121 6.64 11.03 -2.52
N LEU A 122 7.50 10.85 -1.51
CA LEU A 122 8.52 9.81 -1.53
C LEU A 122 7.88 8.43 -1.41
N HIS A 123 6.90 8.30 -0.51
CA HIS A 123 6.12 7.07 -0.36
C HIS A 123 5.44 6.69 -1.69
N VAL A 124 4.74 7.65 -2.32
CA VAL A 124 4.14 7.41 -3.64
C VAL A 124 5.18 6.98 -4.66
N ALA A 125 6.29 7.73 -4.79
CA ALA A 125 7.31 7.44 -5.80
C ALA A 125 7.85 6.01 -5.66
N ILE A 126 8.19 5.59 -4.44
CA ILE A 126 8.71 4.25 -4.18
C ILE A 126 7.62 3.20 -4.42
N THR A 127 6.42 3.41 -3.91
CA THR A 127 5.32 2.45 -4.05
C THR A 127 4.91 2.27 -5.52
N MET A 128 4.80 3.36 -6.29
CA MET A 128 4.47 3.30 -7.71
C MET A 128 5.60 2.66 -8.53
N LEU A 129 6.86 2.87 -8.17
CA LEU A 129 7.99 2.20 -8.80
C LEU A 129 7.92 0.68 -8.61
N PHE A 130 7.64 0.22 -7.38
CA PHE A 130 7.47 -1.21 -7.10
C PHE A 130 6.22 -1.79 -7.77
N LEU A 131 5.12 -1.06 -7.79
CA LEU A 131 3.92 -1.45 -8.53
C LEU A 131 4.20 -1.59 -10.02
N TRP A 132 4.92 -0.66 -10.63
CA TRP A 132 5.32 -0.73 -12.03
C TRP A 132 6.14 -1.97 -12.37
N ILE A 133 7.16 -2.25 -11.57
CA ILE A 133 8.10 -3.36 -11.80
C ILE A 133 7.42 -4.70 -11.52
N PHE A 134 6.94 -4.89 -10.31
CA PHE A 134 6.46 -6.18 -9.82
C PHE A 134 4.99 -6.41 -10.19
N GLY A 135 4.14 -5.42 -9.98
CA GLY A 135 2.73 -5.48 -10.40
C GLY A 135 2.60 -5.65 -11.91
N GLY A 136 3.35 -4.87 -12.69
CA GLY A 136 3.39 -5.01 -14.14
C GLY A 136 3.90 -6.37 -14.61
N ALA A 137 4.86 -6.97 -13.91
CA ALA A 137 5.33 -8.32 -14.21
C ALA A 137 4.27 -9.37 -13.89
N VAL A 138 3.61 -9.27 -12.74
CA VAL A 138 2.53 -10.18 -12.33
C VAL A 138 1.34 -10.05 -13.29
N GLU A 139 0.92 -8.82 -13.64
CA GLU A 139 -0.17 -8.59 -14.58
C GLU A 139 0.07 -9.29 -15.93
N ARG A 140 1.29 -9.22 -16.47
CA ARG A 140 1.65 -9.90 -17.73
C ARG A 140 1.58 -11.43 -17.61
N LEU A 141 1.82 -11.98 -16.42
CA LEU A 141 1.78 -13.41 -16.17
C LEU A 141 0.36 -13.95 -16.01
N ILE A 142 -0.49 -13.24 -15.26
CA ILE A 142 -1.82 -13.75 -14.88
C ILE A 142 -2.98 -13.09 -15.63
N GLY A 143 -2.69 -12.00 -16.34
CA GLY A 143 -3.66 -11.17 -17.06
C GLY A 143 -4.29 -10.10 -16.17
N GLY A 144 -4.72 -8.98 -16.79
CA GLY A 144 -5.15 -7.78 -16.07
C GLY A 144 -6.32 -8.00 -15.10
N ARG A 145 -7.36 -8.76 -15.50
CA ARG A 145 -8.52 -9.00 -14.60
C ARG A 145 -8.13 -9.74 -13.31
N ARG A 146 -7.27 -10.78 -13.43
CA ARG A 146 -6.82 -11.53 -12.25
C ARG A 146 -5.88 -10.70 -11.40
N PHE A 147 -5.05 -9.87 -12.02
CA PHE A 147 -4.18 -8.96 -11.32
C PHE A 147 -4.97 -7.92 -10.54
N LEU A 148 -6.02 -7.32 -11.12
CA LEU A 148 -6.87 -6.38 -10.42
C LEU A 148 -7.53 -7.03 -9.19
N VAL A 149 -8.10 -8.22 -9.34
CA VAL A 149 -8.70 -8.95 -8.21
C VAL A 149 -7.67 -9.25 -7.14
N LEU A 150 -6.46 -9.70 -7.52
CA LEU A 150 -5.37 -9.94 -6.57
C LEU A 150 -5.01 -8.67 -5.82
N TYR A 151 -4.84 -7.55 -6.52
CA TYR A 151 -4.46 -6.26 -5.94
C TYR A 151 -5.51 -5.75 -4.95
N LEU A 152 -6.80 -5.78 -5.31
CA LEU A 152 -7.88 -5.34 -4.45
C LEU A 152 -8.05 -6.23 -3.21
N LEU A 153 -7.97 -7.56 -3.37
CA LEU A 153 -8.03 -8.48 -2.22
C LEU A 153 -6.80 -8.34 -1.31
N ALA A 154 -5.63 -8.07 -1.88
CA ALA A 154 -4.43 -7.77 -1.10
C ALA A 154 -4.59 -6.49 -0.28
N ALA A 155 -5.25 -5.44 -0.82
CA ALA A 155 -5.58 -4.23 -0.09
C ALA A 155 -6.45 -4.52 1.13
N TYR A 156 -7.53 -5.30 0.95
CA TYR A 156 -8.38 -5.73 2.06
C TYR A 156 -7.60 -6.53 3.10
N THR A 157 -6.88 -7.55 2.65
CA THR A 157 -6.11 -8.41 3.58
C THR A 157 -5.08 -7.60 4.36
N ALA A 158 -4.43 -6.63 3.71
CA ALA A 158 -3.48 -5.73 4.34
C ALA A 158 -4.14 -4.89 5.44
N ALA A 159 -5.26 -4.23 5.13
CA ALA A 159 -5.99 -3.39 6.09
C ALA A 159 -6.47 -4.22 7.30
N TYR A 160 -7.07 -5.37 7.05
CA TYR A 160 -7.53 -6.24 8.14
C TYR A 160 -6.38 -6.87 8.94
N ALA A 161 -5.24 -7.22 8.31
CA ALA A 161 -4.08 -7.72 9.05
C ALA A 161 -3.57 -6.68 10.06
N GLN A 162 -3.52 -5.41 9.68
CA GLN A 162 -3.18 -4.31 10.59
C GLN A 162 -4.22 -4.20 11.70
N SER A 163 -5.50 -4.20 11.36
CA SER A 163 -6.60 -3.99 12.31
C SER A 163 -6.74 -5.11 13.34
N PHE A 164 -6.47 -6.36 12.97
CA PHE A 164 -6.52 -7.47 13.91
C PHE A 164 -5.42 -7.47 14.96
N LEU A 165 -4.27 -6.86 14.64
CA LEU A 165 -3.13 -6.82 15.56
C LEU A 165 -3.12 -5.54 16.41
N ASP A 166 -3.78 -4.50 15.95
CA ASP A 166 -4.03 -3.28 16.73
C ASP A 166 -5.47 -2.81 16.52
N PRO A 167 -6.45 -3.50 17.11
CA PRO A 167 -7.86 -3.18 16.92
C PRO A 167 -8.28 -1.85 17.57
N ALA A 168 -7.48 -1.35 18.50
CA ALA A 168 -7.73 -0.08 19.19
C ALA A 168 -7.13 1.12 18.46
N ALA A 169 -6.33 0.92 17.42
CA ALA A 169 -5.72 2.02 16.70
C ALA A 169 -6.75 2.89 15.99
N THR A 170 -6.70 4.19 16.24
CA THR A 170 -7.59 5.20 15.67
C THR A 170 -6.98 5.93 14.47
N GLY A 171 -5.69 5.80 14.24
CA GLY A 171 -5.00 6.41 13.11
C GLY A 171 -5.39 5.77 11.77
N PRO A 172 -5.69 6.55 10.72
CA PRO A 172 -6.02 6.01 9.42
C PRO A 172 -4.80 5.39 8.74
N VAL A 173 -4.91 4.14 8.34
CA VAL A 173 -3.96 3.46 7.47
C VAL A 173 -4.26 3.84 6.04
N ILE A 174 -3.30 4.47 5.35
CA ILE A 174 -3.42 4.92 3.96
C ILE A 174 -2.22 4.48 3.13
N GLY A 175 -2.42 4.30 1.85
CA GLY A 175 -1.37 3.98 0.89
C GLY A 175 -1.53 2.65 0.18
N ALA A 176 -1.00 2.58 -1.04
CA ALA A 176 -1.03 1.38 -1.87
C ALA A 176 -0.05 0.28 -1.43
N ALA A 177 0.82 0.55 -0.46
CA ALA A 177 1.94 -0.32 -0.12
C ALA A 177 1.54 -1.73 0.33
N GLY A 178 0.41 -1.87 1.05
CA GLY A 178 -0.15 -3.18 1.42
C GLY A 178 -0.58 -4.01 0.20
N ALA A 179 -1.29 -3.39 -0.75
CA ALA A 179 -1.69 -4.04 -1.99
C ALA A 179 -0.49 -4.37 -2.89
N VAL A 180 0.49 -3.47 -2.96
CA VAL A 180 1.76 -3.69 -3.67
C VAL A 180 2.55 -4.83 -3.05
N SER A 181 2.57 -4.95 -1.72
CA SER A 181 3.18 -6.10 -1.04
C SER A 181 2.53 -7.42 -1.46
N GLY A 182 1.21 -7.44 -1.72
CA GLY A 182 0.53 -8.59 -2.32
C GLY A 182 1.05 -8.93 -3.72
N ALA A 183 1.29 -7.92 -4.55
CA ALA A 183 1.91 -8.14 -5.85
C ALA A 183 3.35 -8.69 -5.72
N LEU A 184 4.13 -8.21 -4.74
CA LEU A 184 5.47 -8.72 -4.42
C LEU A 184 5.43 -10.19 -4.01
N GLY A 185 4.50 -10.57 -3.11
CA GLY A 185 4.30 -11.95 -2.67
C GLY A 185 3.96 -12.89 -3.83
N ALA A 186 3.00 -12.48 -4.68
CA ALA A 186 2.67 -13.22 -5.88
C ALA A 186 3.87 -13.32 -6.85
N TYR A 187 4.63 -12.25 -7.03
CA TYR A 187 5.80 -12.23 -7.90
C TYR A 187 6.85 -13.25 -7.47
N VAL A 188 7.20 -13.28 -6.16
CA VAL A 188 8.21 -14.20 -5.62
C VAL A 188 7.86 -15.65 -5.91
N VAL A 189 6.58 -16.01 -5.82
CA VAL A 189 6.09 -17.36 -6.10
C VAL A 189 6.06 -17.67 -7.61
N LEU A 190 5.58 -16.72 -8.42
CA LEU A 190 5.43 -16.89 -9.86
C LEU A 190 6.77 -16.78 -10.61
N ARG A 191 7.74 -16.06 -10.05
CA ARG A 191 9.07 -15.80 -10.61
C ARG A 191 10.18 -15.87 -9.57
N PRO A 192 10.42 -17.03 -8.95
CA PRO A 192 11.39 -17.17 -7.85
C PRO A 192 12.82 -16.80 -8.25
N LEU A 193 13.19 -16.98 -9.51
CA LEU A 193 14.51 -16.60 -10.06
C LEU A 193 14.47 -15.32 -10.88
N GLY A 194 13.47 -14.47 -10.64
CA GLY A 194 13.34 -13.19 -11.32
C GLY A 194 14.52 -12.26 -11.04
N ARG A 195 14.90 -11.47 -12.05
CA ARG A 195 15.95 -10.45 -11.93
C ARG A 195 15.39 -9.11 -12.40
N VAL A 196 15.81 -8.05 -11.74
CA VAL A 196 15.41 -6.68 -12.06
C VAL A 196 16.64 -5.92 -12.55
N VAL A 197 16.49 -5.23 -13.66
CA VAL A 197 17.47 -4.29 -14.16
C VAL A 197 17.47 -3.09 -13.24
N THR A 198 18.60 -2.81 -12.62
CA THR A 198 18.76 -1.79 -11.58
C THR A 198 19.92 -0.88 -11.95
N LEU A 199 19.69 0.44 -11.93
CA LEU A 199 20.77 1.42 -12.07
C LEU A 199 21.51 1.52 -10.73
N SER A 200 22.79 1.22 -10.76
CA SER A 200 23.69 1.47 -9.63
C SER A 200 24.39 2.81 -9.82
N LEU A 201 24.24 3.67 -8.81
CA LEU A 201 24.99 4.94 -8.71
C LEU A 201 26.16 4.82 -7.73
N VAL A 202 26.43 3.61 -7.23
CA VAL A 202 27.56 3.38 -6.32
C VAL A 202 28.87 3.49 -7.12
N PRO A 203 29.82 4.31 -6.68
CA PRO A 203 31.15 4.35 -7.28
C PRO A 203 31.72 2.92 -7.40
N PHE A 204 32.44 2.60 -8.47
CA PHE A 204 32.97 1.28 -8.84
C PHE A 204 31.97 0.24 -9.33
N LEU A 205 30.66 0.42 -9.07
CA LEU A 205 29.56 -0.43 -9.57
C LEU A 205 28.55 0.38 -10.38
N ALA A 206 28.96 1.55 -10.88
CA ALA A 206 28.08 2.41 -11.66
C ALA A 206 27.67 1.72 -12.97
N GLY A 207 26.36 1.70 -13.26
CA GLY A 207 25.83 1.09 -14.47
C GLY A 207 24.57 0.27 -14.23
N LEU A 208 24.17 -0.47 -15.26
CA LEU A 208 22.99 -1.35 -15.20
C LEU A 208 23.40 -2.72 -14.66
N LEU A 209 22.84 -3.08 -13.52
CA LEU A 209 23.05 -4.37 -12.86
C LEU A 209 21.79 -5.22 -12.93
N LEU A 210 21.96 -6.52 -13.03
CA LEU A 210 20.88 -7.50 -12.86
C LEU A 210 20.85 -7.99 -11.41
N VAL A 211 19.94 -7.41 -10.62
CA VAL A 211 19.76 -7.76 -9.21
C VAL A 211 18.67 -8.84 -9.07
N PRO A 212 18.91 -9.92 -8.30
CA PRO A 212 17.86 -10.86 -7.97
C PRO A 212 16.66 -10.14 -7.33
N ALA A 213 15.46 -10.37 -7.86
CA ALA A 213 14.26 -9.69 -7.40
C ALA A 213 13.99 -9.91 -5.90
N LEU A 214 14.31 -11.11 -5.41
CA LEU A 214 14.19 -11.45 -3.98
C LEU A 214 15.00 -10.50 -3.08
N LEU A 215 16.19 -10.08 -3.49
CA LEU A 215 17.00 -9.11 -2.72
C LEU A 215 16.30 -7.75 -2.63
N LEU A 216 15.62 -7.31 -3.69
CA LEU A 216 14.86 -6.06 -3.67
C LEU A 216 13.62 -6.17 -2.76
N VAL A 217 12.95 -7.33 -2.76
CA VAL A 217 11.83 -7.61 -1.86
C VAL A 217 12.29 -7.62 -0.40
N VAL A 218 13.40 -8.30 -0.10
CA VAL A 218 13.99 -8.31 1.24
C VAL A 218 14.41 -6.91 1.68
N ALA A 219 15.03 -6.14 0.77
CA ALA A 219 15.40 -4.73 1.04
C ALA A 219 14.15 -3.86 1.30
N TRP A 220 13.07 -4.05 0.54
CA TRP A 220 11.80 -3.36 0.77
C TRP A 220 11.30 -3.60 2.20
N PHE A 221 11.20 -4.85 2.64
CA PHE A 221 10.77 -5.17 3.99
C PHE A 221 11.79 -4.75 5.05
N GLY A 222 13.09 -4.91 4.76
CA GLY A 222 14.16 -4.51 5.67
C GLY A 222 14.19 -3.01 5.97
N LEU A 223 13.96 -2.17 4.95
CA LEU A 223 13.87 -0.72 5.13
C LEU A 223 12.71 -0.32 6.06
N GLN A 224 11.66 -1.10 6.07
CA GLN A 224 10.52 -0.88 6.94
C GLN A 224 10.82 -1.18 8.42
N LEU A 225 11.84 -1.99 8.71
CA LEU A 225 12.29 -2.31 10.07
C LEU A 225 13.16 -1.20 10.69
N ILE A 226 13.55 -0.21 9.92
CA ILE A 226 14.37 0.89 10.41
C ILE A 226 13.44 2.01 10.94
N PRO A 227 13.41 2.28 12.25
CA PRO A 227 12.49 3.28 12.83
C PRO A 227 12.58 4.66 12.20
N GLY A 228 13.76 5.08 11.74
CA GLY A 228 13.97 6.34 11.05
C GLY A 228 13.38 6.39 9.63
N ALA A 229 13.30 5.26 8.93
CA ALA A 229 12.66 5.19 7.61
C ALA A 229 11.13 5.15 7.74
N SER A 230 10.61 4.61 8.85
CA SER A 230 9.19 4.63 9.14
C SER A 230 8.67 6.04 9.44
N ASN A 231 9.47 6.87 10.08
CA ASN A 231 9.14 8.27 10.34
C ASN A 231 9.18 9.15 9.08
N LEU A 232 9.87 8.74 8.03
CA LEU A 232 9.82 9.39 6.71
C LEU A 232 8.49 9.14 5.98
N ALA A 233 7.72 8.17 6.41
CA ALA A 233 6.43 7.79 5.85
C ALA A 233 5.23 8.15 6.74
N SER A 234 5.46 8.67 7.95
CA SER A 234 4.42 9.11 8.87
C SER A 234 4.33 10.63 8.86
N THR A 235 3.23 11.15 8.36
CA THR A 235 2.79 12.50 8.68
C THR A 235 2.14 12.50 10.06
N ASP A 236 2.36 13.57 10.82
CA ASP A 236 2.14 13.73 12.26
C ASP A 236 0.71 13.54 12.81
N ILE A 237 -0.25 13.02 12.06
CA ILE A 237 -1.65 13.00 12.52
C ILE A 237 -2.03 11.81 13.35
N ALA A 238 -1.31 10.94 13.54
CA ALA A 238 -1.35 9.93 14.59
C ALA A 238 -0.02 9.24 14.48
N SER A 239 0.73 9.21 15.51
CA SER A 239 1.90 8.39 15.73
C SER A 239 1.63 6.89 15.48
N GLY A 240 0.83 6.62 14.47
CA GLY A 240 0.63 5.33 13.87
C GLY A 240 1.93 4.94 13.21
N GLY A 241 2.72 4.14 13.89
CA GLY A 241 3.90 3.50 13.33
C GLY A 241 3.53 2.92 11.97
N THR A 242 4.50 2.80 11.09
CA THR A 242 4.34 2.21 9.76
C THR A 242 3.41 1.01 9.86
N ALA A 243 2.41 0.95 8.99
CA ALA A 243 1.45 -0.16 8.94
C ALA A 243 2.15 -1.45 8.45
N TYR A 244 3.11 -1.91 9.24
CA TYR A 244 3.97 -3.05 9.01
C TYR A 244 3.21 -4.29 8.70
N LEU A 245 2.19 -4.51 9.50
CA LEU A 245 1.38 -5.69 9.47
C LEU A 245 0.46 -5.69 8.24
N ALA A 246 0.09 -4.50 7.75
CA ALA A 246 -0.54 -4.38 6.45
C ALA A 246 0.36 -4.91 5.33
N HIS A 247 1.65 -4.60 5.36
CA HIS A 247 2.58 -5.12 4.34
C HIS A 247 2.79 -6.63 4.46
N VAL A 248 2.94 -7.14 5.68
CA VAL A 248 3.06 -8.60 5.92
C VAL A 248 1.79 -9.33 5.50
N GLY A 249 0.61 -8.83 5.87
CA GLY A 249 -0.67 -9.42 5.48
C GLY A 249 -0.90 -9.44 3.97
N GLY A 250 -0.64 -8.31 3.31
CA GLY A 250 -0.70 -8.23 1.86
C GLY A 250 0.25 -9.20 1.17
N PHE A 251 1.50 -9.26 1.62
CA PHE A 251 2.51 -10.17 1.08
C PHE A 251 2.12 -11.65 1.26
N ALA A 252 1.71 -12.05 2.46
CA ALA A 252 1.28 -13.40 2.74
C ALA A 252 0.09 -13.82 1.86
N PHE A 253 -0.88 -12.93 1.68
CA PHE A 253 -1.98 -13.15 0.73
C PHE A 253 -1.46 -13.34 -0.70
N GLY A 254 -0.54 -12.49 -1.15
CA GLY A 254 0.06 -12.60 -2.48
C GLY A 254 0.78 -13.92 -2.71
N VAL A 255 1.53 -14.40 -1.72
CA VAL A 255 2.18 -15.72 -1.75
C VAL A 255 1.14 -16.83 -1.88
N ALA A 256 0.10 -16.82 -1.05
CA ALA A 256 -0.98 -17.82 -1.09
C ALA A 256 -1.71 -17.82 -2.46
N ALA A 257 -2.03 -16.63 -2.98
CA ALA A 257 -2.65 -16.47 -4.29
C ALA A 257 -1.75 -16.98 -5.43
N GLY A 258 -0.45 -16.68 -5.38
CA GLY A 258 0.54 -17.17 -6.32
C GLY A 258 0.62 -18.71 -6.33
N CYS A 259 0.69 -19.33 -5.15
CA CYS A 259 0.69 -20.79 -5.00
C CYS A 259 -0.60 -21.41 -5.56
N LEU A 260 -1.75 -20.79 -5.30
CA LEU A 260 -3.03 -21.29 -5.82
C LEU A 260 -3.10 -21.23 -7.34
N LEU A 261 -2.57 -20.17 -7.96
CA LEU A 261 -2.52 -20.02 -9.42
C LEU A 261 -1.65 -21.08 -10.09
N ILE A 262 -0.51 -21.44 -9.48
CA ILE A 262 0.35 -22.53 -9.96
C ILE A 262 -0.35 -23.88 -9.85
N ARG A 263 -0.93 -24.19 -8.67
CA ARG A 263 -1.60 -25.47 -8.40
C ARG A 263 -2.77 -25.74 -9.37
N ARG A 264 -3.48 -24.70 -9.76
CA ARG A 264 -4.61 -24.84 -10.72
C ARG A 264 -4.15 -25.02 -12.17
N GLY A 265 -2.87 -25.23 -12.43
CA GLY A 265 -2.31 -25.45 -13.78
C GLY A 265 -2.50 -24.25 -14.74
N ARG A 266 -2.90 -23.10 -14.20
CA ARG A 266 -3.16 -21.89 -14.99
C ARG A 266 -1.88 -21.16 -15.42
N LEU A 267 -0.75 -21.50 -14.77
CA LEU A 267 0.58 -21.02 -15.12
C LEU A 267 1.54 -22.19 -14.94
N ARG A 268 2.21 -22.58 -16.01
CA ARG A 268 3.39 -23.43 -15.87
C ARG A 268 4.44 -22.59 -15.16
N SER A 269 4.94 -23.07 -14.01
CA SER A 269 6.13 -22.50 -13.40
C SER A 269 7.19 -22.40 -14.49
N GLY A 270 7.69 -21.18 -14.72
CA GLY A 270 8.58 -20.90 -15.86
C GLY A 270 9.92 -21.63 -15.74
N THR A 271 9.91 -22.92 -15.98
CA THR A 271 11.09 -23.70 -16.35
C THR A 271 11.41 -23.31 -17.79
N PRO A 272 12.61 -22.79 -18.10
CA PRO A 272 12.99 -22.53 -19.48
C PRO A 272 12.82 -23.86 -20.26
N ALA A 273 12.11 -23.82 -21.39
CA ALA A 273 12.20 -24.89 -22.35
C ALA A 273 13.70 -25.09 -22.65
N ALA A 274 14.17 -26.32 -22.49
CA ALA A 274 15.53 -26.66 -22.84
C ALA A 274 15.76 -26.26 -24.31
N PRO A 275 16.83 -25.53 -24.64
CA PRO A 275 17.17 -25.23 -26.01
C PRO A 275 17.56 -26.55 -26.68
N GLY A 276 16.76 -27.02 -27.64
CA GLY A 276 17.23 -28.09 -28.51
C GLY A 276 16.34 -29.36 -28.65
N ALA A 277 15.02 -29.28 -28.63
CA ALA A 277 14.22 -30.30 -29.24
C ALA A 277 14.02 -29.98 -30.74
N VAL A 278 14.91 -30.47 -31.58
CA VAL A 278 14.72 -30.55 -33.03
C VAL A 278 13.50 -31.45 -33.28
N PRO A 279 12.48 -31.03 -34.03
CA PRO A 279 11.39 -31.94 -34.42
C PRO A 279 12.01 -33.00 -35.32
N ALA A 280 11.89 -34.28 -34.93
CA ALA A 280 12.15 -35.41 -35.82
C ALA A 280 11.13 -35.36 -36.96
N GLY A 281 11.65 -35.36 -38.20
CA GLY A 281 10.94 -35.33 -39.46
C GLY A 281 10.08 -36.56 -39.73
#